data_673e3893a22eeebe586b50694e1cb704
#
_entry.id   673e3893a22eeebe586b50694e1cb704
#
_cell.length_a   1.000
_cell.length_b   1.000
_cell.length_c   1.000
_cell.angle_alpha   90.00
_cell.angle_beta   90.00
_cell.angle_gamma   90.00
#
_symmetry.space_group_name_H-M   'P 1'
#
loop_
_entity.id
_entity.type
_entity.pdbx_description
1 polymer ?
#
loop_
_entity_poly.entity_id
_entity_poly.type
_entity_poly.pdbx_seq_one_letter_code
_entity_poly.pdbx_strand_id
1 'polypeptide(L)'
;IQPKGEVNRRVVVSAHLDSAYEFNLFYYLKNAAIPILAITILGLIMAFGGSLAKTIAYGTGTDNSQVFTVIGIIMVVLSPVVGLLLFFHTYRPVPGAMDNMAGIAVVSGLGKYLNEAKSNGDWFPEKTEVVLLATSSEEAGLRGAKRYVSKHLTEMKKTPTYGLFLDCIYDEKFLTVAKREIFTGATHDHDMVKMAQEVAAIHSWPIAAKVIPVGATDASAFSLRGIPSICLLCQDISRLVPNYHTRNDTYEYIRPESLSVSLQVVIDMIERIDRIDRN
;
A
#
# COMPACT_ATOMS: atom_id res chain seq x y z
N ILE A 1 8.34 -19.65 -10.11
CA ILE A 1 9.69 -20.25 -10.01
C ILE A 1 9.59 -21.44 -9.06
N GLN A 2 9.87 -22.62 -9.55
CA GLN A 2 9.82 -23.86 -8.75
C GLN A 2 11.13 -24.06 -7.98
N PRO A 3 11.09 -24.54 -6.72
CA PRO A 3 12.29 -24.85 -5.93
C PRO A 3 13.03 -26.07 -6.50
N LYS A 4 14.21 -26.39 -5.94
CA LYS A 4 14.98 -27.58 -6.30
C LYS A 4 14.28 -28.86 -5.85
N GLY A 5 13.63 -28.86 -4.68
CA GLY A 5 12.93 -30.00 -4.11
C GLY A 5 11.40 -29.88 -4.23
N GLU A 6 10.69 -30.61 -3.37
CA GLU A 6 9.23 -30.55 -3.30
C GLU A 6 8.72 -29.22 -2.74
N VAL A 7 7.62 -28.72 -3.29
CA VAL A 7 6.99 -27.47 -2.82
C VAL A 7 6.31 -27.71 -1.46
N ASN A 8 6.90 -27.16 -0.42
CA ASN A 8 6.37 -27.23 0.94
C ASN A 8 5.72 -25.91 1.38
N ARG A 9 6.04 -24.82 0.70
CA ARG A 9 5.50 -23.47 0.94
C ARG A 9 5.59 -22.62 -0.31
N ARG A 10 4.94 -21.46 -0.25
CA ARG A 10 4.90 -20.51 -1.35
C ARG A 10 5.14 -19.10 -0.84
N VAL A 11 5.91 -18.32 -1.58
CA VAL A 11 6.02 -16.87 -1.39
C VAL A 11 5.49 -16.17 -2.64
N VAL A 12 4.54 -15.29 -2.48
CA VAL A 12 4.04 -14.40 -3.53
C VAL A 12 4.74 -13.06 -3.34
N VAL A 13 5.58 -12.66 -4.31
CA VAL A 13 6.21 -11.34 -4.34
C VAL A 13 5.48 -10.50 -5.37
N SER A 14 4.95 -9.35 -4.95
CA SER A 14 4.03 -8.59 -5.78
C SER A 14 4.25 -7.09 -5.72
N ALA A 15 3.96 -6.44 -6.83
CA ALA A 15 3.74 -5.00 -6.98
C ALA A 15 2.64 -4.78 -8.00
N HIS A 16 2.03 -3.58 -8.05
CA HIS A 16 0.98 -3.29 -9.02
C HIS A 16 1.53 -2.56 -10.26
N LEU A 17 0.85 -2.77 -11.40
CA LEU A 17 1.22 -2.25 -12.72
C LEU A 17 0.49 -0.97 -13.10
N ASP A 18 -0.67 -0.73 -12.49
CA ASP A 18 -1.45 0.47 -12.77
C ASP A 18 -0.89 1.68 -12.05
N SER A 19 -1.20 2.86 -12.57
CA SER A 19 -0.86 4.13 -11.96
C SER A 19 -2.12 4.94 -11.67
N ALA A 20 -2.04 5.83 -10.69
CA ALA A 20 -3.13 6.70 -10.27
C ALA A 20 -3.55 7.68 -11.37
N TYR A 21 -4.76 8.21 -11.24
CA TYR A 21 -5.10 9.49 -11.84
C TYR A 21 -4.50 10.64 -11.04
N GLU A 22 -4.08 11.69 -11.77
CA GLU A 22 -3.41 12.82 -11.16
C GLU A 22 -4.28 13.54 -10.12
N PHE A 23 -3.73 13.72 -8.92
CA PHE A 23 -4.34 14.50 -7.86
C PHE A 23 -3.96 15.97 -7.99
N ASN A 24 -4.81 16.74 -8.66
CA ASN A 24 -4.59 18.18 -8.91
C ASN A 24 -4.30 18.96 -7.64
N LEU A 25 -5.02 18.71 -6.56
CA LEU A 25 -4.81 19.44 -5.32
C LEU A 25 -3.41 19.19 -4.76
N PHE A 26 -2.88 17.96 -4.89
CA PHE A 26 -1.50 17.64 -4.47
C PHE A 26 -0.47 18.34 -5.36
N TYR A 27 -0.71 18.32 -6.68
CA TYR A 27 0.18 18.96 -7.63
C TYR A 27 0.30 20.47 -7.43
N TYR A 28 -0.85 21.16 -7.33
CA TYR A 28 -0.88 22.64 -7.27
C TYR A 28 -0.68 23.18 -5.85
N LEU A 29 -1.25 22.54 -4.84
CA LEU A 29 -1.28 23.05 -3.47
C LEU A 29 -0.27 22.36 -2.55
N LYS A 30 0.34 21.25 -3.00
CA LYS A 30 1.34 20.49 -2.24
C LYS A 30 0.82 20.20 -0.81
N ASN A 31 1.60 20.52 0.21
CA ASN A 31 1.23 20.27 1.61
C ASN A 31 -0.03 21.05 2.06
N ALA A 32 -0.40 22.15 1.40
CA ALA A 32 -1.64 22.85 1.71
C ALA A 32 -2.91 22.08 1.30
N ALA A 33 -2.78 21.08 0.43
CA ALA A 33 -3.89 20.20 0.08
C ALA A 33 -4.40 19.38 1.29
N ILE A 34 -3.51 19.00 2.22
CA ILE A 34 -3.86 18.16 3.36
C ILE A 34 -4.90 18.82 4.28
N PRO A 35 -4.68 20.07 4.80
CA PRO A 35 -5.70 20.73 5.61
C PRO A 35 -6.98 21.03 4.81
N ILE A 36 -6.89 21.32 3.52
CA ILE A 36 -8.06 21.53 2.67
C ILE A 36 -8.91 20.26 2.60
N LEU A 37 -8.30 19.10 2.36
CA LEU A 37 -8.99 17.81 2.35
C LEU A 37 -9.60 17.49 3.71
N ALA A 38 -8.88 17.76 4.80
CA ALA A 38 -9.40 17.54 6.16
C ALA A 38 -10.62 18.40 6.44
N ILE A 39 -10.61 19.70 6.09
CA ILE A 39 -11.75 20.62 6.20
C ILE A 39 -12.92 20.12 5.33
N THR A 40 -12.63 19.66 4.13
CA THR A 40 -13.67 19.14 3.22
C THR A 40 -14.34 17.90 3.76
N ILE A 41 -13.56 16.93 4.26
CA ILE A 41 -14.10 15.69 4.89
C ILE A 41 -14.95 16.06 6.09
N LEU A 42 -14.46 16.96 6.96
CA LEU A 42 -15.25 17.46 8.10
C LEU A 42 -16.54 18.13 7.66
N GLY A 43 -16.48 18.96 6.62
CA GLY A 43 -17.65 19.59 6.03
C GLY A 43 -18.69 18.57 5.54
N LEU A 44 -18.26 17.52 4.85
CA LEU A 44 -19.16 16.45 4.41
C LEU A 44 -19.78 15.69 5.58
N ILE A 45 -18.99 15.39 6.62
CA ILE A 45 -19.49 14.74 7.85
C ILE A 45 -20.53 15.61 8.54
N MET A 46 -20.26 16.94 8.64
CA MET A 46 -21.21 17.90 9.21
C MET A 46 -22.48 18.00 8.37
N ALA A 47 -22.38 18.01 7.04
CA ALA A 47 -23.55 18.06 6.15
C ALA A 47 -24.43 16.84 6.34
N PHE A 48 -23.84 15.64 6.29
CA PHE A 48 -24.59 14.38 6.47
C PHE A 48 -25.15 14.27 7.88
N GLY A 49 -24.32 14.46 8.91
CA GLY A 49 -24.71 14.34 10.32
C GLY A 49 -25.75 15.38 10.71
N GLY A 50 -25.56 16.65 10.26
CA GLY A 50 -26.52 17.72 10.50
C GLY A 50 -27.87 17.50 9.83
N SER A 51 -27.86 16.99 8.58
CA SER A 51 -29.09 16.62 7.86
C SER A 51 -29.84 15.48 8.56
N LEU A 52 -29.13 14.43 8.99
CA LEU A 52 -29.71 13.33 9.72
C LEU A 52 -30.28 13.77 11.05
N ALA A 53 -29.54 14.55 11.84
CA ALA A 53 -29.99 15.10 13.12
C ALA A 53 -31.24 15.98 12.95
N LYS A 54 -31.28 16.82 11.92
CA LYS A 54 -32.45 17.65 11.61
C LYS A 54 -33.67 16.80 11.28
N THR A 55 -33.50 15.73 10.51
CA THR A 55 -34.58 14.81 10.16
C THR A 55 -35.17 14.11 11.41
N ILE A 56 -34.29 13.68 12.32
CA ILE A 56 -34.68 13.06 13.59
C ILE A 56 -35.45 14.06 14.47
N ALA A 57 -34.89 15.28 14.64
CA ALA A 57 -35.50 16.34 15.43
C ALA A 57 -36.91 16.70 14.92
N TYR A 58 -37.06 16.79 13.60
CA TYR A 58 -38.39 17.01 12.98
C TYR A 58 -39.35 15.87 13.29
N GLY A 59 -38.93 14.62 13.19
CA GLY A 59 -39.76 13.44 13.47
C GLY A 59 -40.15 13.30 14.95
N THR A 60 -39.31 13.82 15.86
CA THR A 60 -39.56 13.78 17.32
C THR A 60 -40.27 15.04 17.86
N GLY A 61 -40.50 16.03 17.02
CA GLY A 61 -41.12 17.30 17.44
C GLY A 61 -40.18 18.20 18.28
N THR A 62 -38.85 17.93 18.24
CA THR A 62 -37.86 18.70 19.00
C THR A 62 -37.48 19.97 18.22
N ASP A 63 -37.70 21.15 18.83
CA ASP A 63 -37.28 22.40 18.21
C ASP A 63 -35.80 22.71 18.52
N ASN A 64 -34.96 22.52 17.52
CA ASN A 64 -33.53 22.90 17.52
C ASN A 64 -33.20 23.80 16.34
N SER A 65 -34.16 24.61 15.90
CA SER A 65 -34.03 25.45 14.67
C SER A 65 -32.81 26.36 14.67
N GLN A 66 -32.44 26.92 15.80
CA GLN A 66 -31.23 27.79 15.91
C GLN A 66 -29.95 26.99 15.64
N VAL A 67 -29.79 25.79 16.21
CA VAL A 67 -28.62 24.92 16.00
C VAL A 67 -28.48 24.55 14.52
N PHE A 68 -29.60 24.15 13.89
CA PHE A 68 -29.59 23.80 12.47
C PHE A 68 -29.34 25.01 11.55
N THR A 69 -29.77 26.20 11.95
CA THR A 69 -29.45 27.42 11.24
C THR A 69 -27.95 27.72 11.28
N VAL A 70 -27.31 27.59 12.44
CA VAL A 70 -25.86 27.78 12.59
C VAL A 70 -25.09 26.75 11.75
N ILE A 71 -25.46 25.48 11.81
CA ILE A 71 -24.86 24.43 10.98
C ILE A 71 -25.00 24.76 9.48
N GLY A 72 -26.20 25.22 9.06
CA GLY A 72 -26.45 25.63 7.69
C GLY A 72 -25.56 26.79 7.23
N ILE A 73 -25.38 27.81 8.05
CA ILE A 73 -24.49 28.94 7.76
C ILE A 73 -23.04 28.44 7.61
N ILE A 74 -22.56 27.62 8.54
CA ILE A 74 -21.21 27.03 8.46
C ILE A 74 -21.04 26.25 7.14
N MET A 75 -22.03 25.46 6.76
CA MET A 75 -21.99 24.68 5.51
C MET A 75 -21.95 25.58 4.27
N VAL A 76 -22.71 26.69 4.25
CA VAL A 76 -22.66 27.67 3.15
C VAL A 76 -21.27 28.29 3.07
N VAL A 77 -20.68 28.68 4.21
CA VAL A 77 -19.32 29.26 4.26
C VAL A 77 -18.27 28.27 3.81
N LEU A 78 -18.40 26.97 4.16
CA LEU A 78 -17.46 25.93 3.76
C LEU A 78 -17.69 25.40 2.33
N SER A 79 -18.83 25.68 1.72
CA SER A 79 -19.18 25.11 0.41
C SER A 79 -18.15 25.38 -0.70
N PRO A 80 -17.45 26.53 -0.79
CA PRO A 80 -16.40 26.71 -1.77
C PRO A 80 -15.21 25.76 -1.57
N VAL A 81 -14.86 25.51 -0.30
CA VAL A 81 -13.76 24.58 0.03
C VAL A 81 -14.17 23.14 -0.30
N VAL A 82 -15.40 22.75 0.04
CA VAL A 82 -15.97 21.45 -0.35
C VAL A 82 -16.04 21.32 -1.86
N GLY A 83 -16.36 22.39 -2.57
CA GLY A 83 -16.39 22.43 -4.03
C GLY A 83 -15.03 22.13 -4.69
N LEU A 84 -13.91 22.36 -4.01
CA LEU A 84 -12.58 21.99 -4.51
C LEU A 84 -12.42 20.48 -4.75
N LEU A 85 -13.24 19.63 -4.12
CA LEU A 85 -13.24 18.19 -4.42
C LEU A 85 -13.60 17.88 -5.88
N LEU A 86 -14.37 18.72 -6.54
CA LEU A 86 -14.67 18.55 -7.96
C LEU A 86 -13.40 18.65 -8.84
N PHE A 87 -12.35 19.24 -8.30
CA PHE A 87 -11.04 19.40 -8.93
C PHE A 87 -9.96 18.55 -8.24
N PHE A 88 -10.35 17.61 -7.37
CA PHE A 88 -9.39 16.82 -6.60
C PHE A 88 -8.47 16.00 -7.49
N HIS A 89 -9.05 15.31 -8.47
CA HIS A 89 -8.29 14.51 -9.45
C HIS A 89 -8.73 14.80 -10.88
N THR A 90 -7.87 14.47 -11.83
CA THR A 90 -8.20 14.41 -13.26
C THR A 90 -8.37 12.97 -13.71
N TYR A 91 -8.75 12.77 -14.98
CA TYR A 91 -8.66 11.47 -15.67
C TYR A 91 -7.33 11.29 -16.42
N ARG A 92 -6.32 12.07 -16.08
CA ARG A 92 -4.98 11.96 -16.64
C ARG A 92 -4.17 10.99 -15.79
N PRO A 93 -3.70 9.85 -16.35
CA PRO A 93 -2.83 8.94 -15.61
C PRO A 93 -1.48 9.62 -15.36
N VAL A 94 -0.88 9.36 -14.20
CA VAL A 94 0.47 9.81 -13.85
C VAL A 94 1.52 8.82 -14.37
N PRO A 95 2.81 9.21 -14.46
CA PRO A 95 3.87 8.28 -14.90
C PRO A 95 4.00 7.05 -13.98
N GLY A 96 3.78 7.20 -12.67
CA GLY A 96 3.75 6.08 -11.73
C GLY A 96 5.11 5.40 -11.52
N ALA A 97 6.21 6.16 -11.52
CA ALA A 97 7.53 5.59 -11.37
C ALA A 97 7.76 5.07 -9.95
N MET A 98 7.48 5.88 -8.93
CA MET A 98 7.52 5.47 -7.54
C MET A 98 6.36 4.53 -7.23
N ASP A 99 5.18 4.86 -7.72
CA ASP A 99 3.92 4.23 -7.44
C ASP A 99 3.25 3.73 -8.75
N ASN A 100 3.58 2.46 -9.23
CA ASN A 100 4.45 1.50 -8.53
C ASN A 100 5.39 0.76 -9.50
N MET A 101 5.88 1.40 -10.57
CA MET A 101 6.82 0.77 -11.51
C MET A 101 8.15 0.39 -10.86
N ALA A 102 8.58 1.12 -9.82
CA ALA A 102 9.76 0.77 -9.05
C ALA A 102 9.58 -0.58 -8.30
N GLY A 103 8.41 -0.83 -7.74
CA GLY A 103 8.06 -2.13 -7.15
C GLY A 103 8.10 -3.25 -8.20
N ILE A 104 7.55 -3.02 -9.39
CA ILE A 104 7.61 -3.98 -10.52
C ILE A 104 9.06 -4.24 -10.94
N ALA A 105 9.93 -3.22 -10.94
CA ALA A 105 11.34 -3.39 -11.25
C ALA A 105 12.03 -4.32 -10.23
N VAL A 106 11.71 -4.19 -8.94
CA VAL A 106 12.22 -5.11 -7.90
C VAL A 106 11.71 -6.53 -8.11
N VAL A 107 10.41 -6.72 -8.38
CA VAL A 107 9.83 -8.05 -8.67
C VAL A 107 10.49 -8.70 -9.89
N SER A 108 10.73 -7.91 -10.94
CA SER A 108 11.41 -8.38 -12.16
C SER A 108 12.89 -8.69 -11.89
N GLY A 109 13.55 -7.85 -11.09
CA GLY A 109 14.93 -8.07 -10.62
C GLY A 109 15.08 -9.37 -9.83
N LEU A 110 14.13 -9.68 -8.96
CA LEU A 110 14.08 -10.96 -8.26
C LEU A 110 13.98 -12.14 -9.24
N GLY A 111 13.13 -12.03 -10.25
CA GLY A 111 13.01 -13.05 -11.29
C GLY A 111 14.32 -13.30 -12.03
N LYS A 112 15.02 -12.23 -12.39
CA LYS A 112 16.34 -12.30 -13.01
C LYS A 112 17.36 -12.95 -12.06
N TYR A 113 17.47 -12.46 -10.82
CA TYR A 113 18.36 -13.01 -9.81
C TYR A 113 18.19 -14.53 -9.62
N LEU A 114 16.96 -14.98 -9.40
CA LEU A 114 16.69 -16.40 -9.18
C LEU A 114 16.98 -17.25 -10.43
N ASN A 115 16.76 -16.72 -11.63
CA ASN A 115 17.11 -17.43 -12.86
C ASN A 115 18.62 -17.58 -13.02
N GLU A 116 19.40 -16.56 -12.70
CA GLU A 116 20.87 -16.56 -12.74
C GLU A 116 21.44 -17.44 -11.61
N ALA A 117 20.92 -17.34 -10.39
CA ALA A 117 21.34 -18.12 -9.24
C ALA A 117 21.26 -19.63 -9.46
N LYS A 118 20.22 -20.06 -10.19
CA LYS A 118 20.03 -21.47 -10.54
C LYS A 118 21.20 -21.99 -11.39
N SER A 119 21.81 -21.14 -12.22
CA SER A 119 22.91 -21.51 -13.12
C SER A 119 24.28 -21.32 -12.49
N ASN A 120 24.43 -20.34 -11.62
CA ASN A 120 25.71 -19.92 -11.06
C ASN A 120 26.08 -20.62 -9.76
N GLY A 121 25.16 -21.40 -9.17
CA GLY A 121 25.37 -22.05 -7.88
C GLY A 121 25.17 -21.13 -6.67
N ASP A 122 24.61 -19.92 -6.89
CA ASP A 122 24.19 -19.03 -5.82
C ASP A 122 22.98 -19.60 -5.08
N TRP A 123 22.56 -18.89 -4.00
CA TRP A 123 21.39 -19.34 -3.25
C TRP A 123 20.13 -19.37 -4.13
N PHE A 124 19.42 -20.48 -4.09
CA PHE A 124 18.17 -20.73 -4.79
C PHE A 124 17.23 -21.53 -3.89
N PRO A 125 15.91 -21.26 -3.87
CA PRO A 125 14.98 -21.92 -2.98
C PRO A 125 15.01 -23.46 -3.08
N GLU A 126 15.05 -24.13 -1.93
CA GLU A 126 15.04 -25.60 -1.83
C GLU A 126 13.62 -26.17 -1.75
N LYS A 127 12.71 -25.48 -1.02
CA LYS A 127 11.36 -25.98 -0.71
C LYS A 127 10.26 -24.94 -0.93
N THR A 128 10.64 -23.72 -1.31
CA THR A 128 9.71 -22.59 -1.47
C THR A 128 9.46 -22.27 -2.94
N GLU A 129 8.22 -22.43 -3.38
CA GLU A 129 7.79 -21.89 -4.67
C GLU A 129 7.72 -20.35 -4.59
N VAL A 130 8.34 -19.66 -5.54
CA VAL A 130 8.27 -18.19 -5.65
C VAL A 130 7.36 -17.80 -6.80
N VAL A 131 6.28 -17.10 -6.49
CA VAL A 131 5.34 -16.54 -7.46
C VAL A 131 5.63 -15.05 -7.62
N LEU A 132 6.03 -14.64 -8.80
CA LEU A 132 6.17 -13.24 -9.19
C LEU A 132 4.83 -12.77 -9.72
N LEU A 133 4.20 -11.86 -9.01
CA LEU A 133 2.85 -11.39 -9.32
C LEU A 133 2.88 -9.89 -9.64
N ALA A 134 2.36 -9.53 -10.81
CA ALA A 134 2.05 -8.15 -11.14
C ALA A 134 0.52 -7.99 -11.07
N THR A 135 0.05 -7.22 -10.11
CA THR A 135 -1.37 -6.90 -9.96
C THR A 135 -1.76 -5.70 -10.80
N SER A 136 -3.04 -5.48 -10.98
CA SER A 136 -3.59 -4.30 -11.67
C SER A 136 -4.83 -3.84 -10.91
N SER A 137 -5.24 -2.59 -11.17
CA SER A 137 -6.39 -1.96 -10.52
C SER A 137 -6.22 -1.88 -8.99
N GLU A 138 -4.99 -1.68 -8.53
CA GLU A 138 -4.68 -1.36 -7.14
C GLU A 138 -5.30 -0.01 -6.80
N GLU A 139 -5.04 1.01 -7.62
CA GLU A 139 -5.52 2.39 -7.53
C GLU A 139 -7.06 2.51 -7.60
N ALA A 140 -7.71 1.48 -8.09
CA ALA A 140 -9.17 1.38 -8.09
C ALA A 140 -9.71 0.58 -6.87
N GLY A 141 -8.92 0.43 -5.81
CA GLY A 141 -9.27 -0.21 -4.54
C GLY A 141 -8.85 -1.66 -4.44
N LEU A 142 -7.59 -1.99 -4.73
CA LEU A 142 -6.95 -3.30 -4.58
C LEU A 142 -7.65 -4.43 -5.35
N ARG A 143 -8.27 -4.11 -6.51
CA ARG A 143 -9.15 -5.06 -7.20
C ARG A 143 -8.41 -6.29 -7.69
N GLY A 144 -7.21 -6.10 -8.24
CA GLY A 144 -6.37 -7.19 -8.73
C GLY A 144 -5.99 -8.17 -7.63
N ALA A 145 -5.43 -7.67 -6.54
CA ALA A 145 -5.04 -8.48 -5.38
C ALA A 145 -6.24 -9.16 -4.73
N LYS A 146 -7.36 -8.45 -4.54
CA LYS A 146 -8.62 -9.02 -4.02
C LYS A 146 -9.12 -10.15 -4.90
N ARG A 147 -9.08 -10.00 -6.21
CA ARG A 147 -9.51 -11.05 -7.15
C ARG A 147 -8.55 -12.22 -7.15
N TYR A 148 -7.25 -11.96 -7.16
CA TYR A 148 -6.23 -12.98 -7.13
C TYR A 148 -6.35 -13.86 -5.86
N VAL A 149 -6.35 -13.25 -4.67
CA VAL A 149 -6.45 -14.00 -3.43
C VAL A 149 -7.76 -14.77 -3.33
N SER A 150 -8.88 -14.18 -3.79
CA SER A 150 -10.18 -14.88 -3.77
C SER A 150 -10.17 -16.12 -4.68
N LYS A 151 -9.53 -16.03 -5.84
CA LYS A 151 -9.44 -17.14 -6.81
C LYS A 151 -8.54 -18.27 -6.31
N HIS A 152 -7.42 -17.93 -5.64
CA HIS A 152 -6.38 -18.86 -5.24
C HIS A 152 -6.38 -19.21 -3.74
N LEU A 153 -7.40 -18.76 -2.98
CA LEU A 153 -7.44 -18.89 -1.52
C LEU A 153 -7.31 -20.34 -1.04
N THR A 154 -7.99 -21.27 -1.72
CA THR A 154 -7.94 -22.68 -1.37
C THR A 154 -6.54 -23.28 -1.53
N GLU A 155 -5.85 -22.92 -2.62
CA GLU A 155 -4.47 -23.35 -2.88
C GLU A 155 -3.51 -22.75 -1.85
N MET A 156 -3.67 -21.45 -1.55
CA MET A 156 -2.84 -20.74 -0.57
C MET A 156 -3.00 -21.28 0.85
N LYS A 157 -4.18 -21.78 1.20
CA LYS A 157 -4.41 -22.40 2.50
C LYS A 157 -3.92 -23.86 2.56
N LYS A 158 -3.91 -24.55 1.42
CA LYS A 158 -3.38 -25.91 1.32
C LYS A 158 -1.86 -25.93 1.40
N THR A 159 -1.20 -25.02 0.68
CA THR A 159 0.25 -24.81 0.74
C THR A 159 0.51 -23.52 1.51
N PRO A 160 1.21 -23.55 2.67
CA PRO A 160 1.50 -22.33 3.43
C PRO A 160 2.07 -21.26 2.54
N THR A 161 1.34 -20.16 2.43
CA THR A 161 1.64 -19.07 1.50
C THR A 161 1.90 -17.79 2.28
N TYR A 162 2.93 -17.06 1.88
CA TYR A 162 3.36 -15.76 2.42
C TYR A 162 3.31 -14.71 1.33
N GLY A 163 2.87 -13.51 1.66
CA GLY A 163 2.82 -12.37 0.72
C GLY A 163 3.87 -11.33 1.04
N LEU A 164 4.75 -11.03 0.10
CA LEU A 164 5.70 -9.93 0.15
C LEU A 164 5.31 -8.89 -0.91
N PHE A 165 4.78 -7.78 -0.48
CA PHE A 165 4.34 -6.70 -1.35
C PHE A 165 5.33 -5.55 -1.32
N LEU A 166 5.44 -4.87 -2.45
CA LEU A 166 6.31 -3.70 -2.63
C LEU A 166 5.43 -2.55 -3.11
N ASP A 167 5.55 -1.41 -2.46
CA ASP A 167 4.76 -0.25 -2.80
C ASP A 167 5.55 1.04 -2.52
N CYS A 168 5.41 2.03 -3.41
CA CYS A 168 6.05 3.33 -3.25
C CYS A 168 7.57 3.26 -2.98
N ILE A 169 8.32 2.55 -3.82
CA ILE A 169 9.78 2.41 -3.71
C ILE A 169 10.45 3.67 -4.28
N TYR A 170 11.00 4.50 -3.40
CA TYR A 170 11.47 5.82 -3.75
C TYR A 170 12.87 6.17 -3.19
N ASP A 171 13.06 6.10 -1.86
CA ASP A 171 14.31 6.46 -1.18
C ASP A 171 14.55 5.47 -0.03
N GLU A 172 15.68 4.78 -0.03
CA GLU A 172 16.06 3.75 0.94
C GLU A 172 16.09 4.24 2.39
N LYS A 173 16.26 5.56 2.59
CA LYS A 173 16.22 6.17 3.95
C LYS A 173 14.87 6.02 4.64
N PHE A 174 13.82 5.81 3.85
CA PHE A 174 12.46 5.65 4.35
C PHE A 174 12.00 4.19 4.32
N LEU A 175 12.94 3.25 4.18
CA LEU A 175 12.60 1.83 4.19
C LEU A 175 11.76 1.49 5.44
N THR A 176 10.59 0.98 5.19
CA THR A 176 9.53 0.78 6.19
C THR A 176 8.81 -0.52 5.88
N VAL A 177 8.39 -1.23 6.91
CA VAL A 177 7.43 -2.33 6.78
C VAL A 177 6.08 -1.91 7.38
N ALA A 178 5.02 -2.07 6.62
CA ALA A 178 3.67 -1.83 7.11
C ALA A 178 3.30 -2.91 8.14
N LYS A 179 2.87 -2.50 9.35
CA LYS A 179 2.34 -3.41 10.37
C LYS A 179 0.82 -3.38 10.47
N ARG A 180 0.20 -2.29 10.00
CA ARG A 180 -1.25 -2.10 10.00
C ARG A 180 -1.62 -1.00 9.01
N GLU A 181 -2.79 -1.12 8.39
CA GLU A 181 -3.39 -0.09 7.54
C GLU A 181 -4.76 0.32 8.10
N ILE A 182 -4.92 1.61 8.43
CA ILE A 182 -6.14 2.09 9.11
C ILE A 182 -7.34 2.05 8.15
N PHE A 183 -7.12 2.47 6.89
CA PHE A 183 -8.21 2.59 5.90
C PHE A 183 -8.87 1.25 5.58
N THR A 184 -8.09 0.19 5.44
CA THR A 184 -8.59 -1.17 5.17
C THR A 184 -8.94 -1.94 6.43
N GLY A 185 -8.41 -1.51 7.59
CA GLY A 185 -8.47 -2.24 8.85
C GLY A 185 -7.54 -3.45 8.91
N ALA A 186 -6.70 -3.66 7.89
CA ALA A 186 -5.78 -4.79 7.85
C ALA A 186 -4.68 -4.66 8.91
N THR A 187 -4.41 -5.75 9.60
CA THR A 187 -3.21 -5.94 10.43
C THR A 187 -2.36 -6.99 9.74
N HIS A 188 -1.10 -6.65 9.50
CA HIS A 188 -0.16 -7.53 8.82
C HIS A 188 0.46 -8.52 9.80
N ASP A 189 1.03 -9.59 9.26
CA ASP A 189 1.58 -10.68 10.06
C ASP A 189 2.78 -10.20 10.89
N HIS A 190 2.70 -10.40 12.21
CA HIS A 190 3.69 -9.92 13.16
C HIS A 190 5.06 -10.58 12.96
N ASP A 191 5.08 -11.88 12.68
CA ASP A 191 6.34 -12.62 12.54
C ASP A 191 7.04 -12.24 11.24
N MET A 192 6.29 -12.00 10.15
CA MET A 192 6.85 -11.47 8.92
C MET A 192 7.36 -10.03 9.07
N VAL A 193 6.65 -9.17 9.82
CA VAL A 193 7.13 -7.81 10.13
C VAL A 193 8.44 -7.87 10.90
N LYS A 194 8.52 -8.72 11.92
CA LYS A 194 9.74 -8.94 12.69
C LYS A 194 10.86 -9.52 11.84
N MET A 195 10.55 -10.48 10.98
CA MET A 195 11.52 -11.06 10.04
C MET A 195 12.10 -10.00 9.10
N ALA A 196 11.28 -9.12 8.53
CA ALA A 196 11.75 -8.01 7.70
C ALA A 196 12.73 -7.10 8.45
N GLN A 197 12.44 -6.78 9.72
CA GLN A 197 13.33 -5.98 10.55
C GLN A 197 14.65 -6.69 10.85
N GLU A 198 14.60 -7.99 11.12
CA GLU A 198 15.78 -8.80 11.42
C GLU A 198 16.70 -8.97 10.21
N VAL A 199 16.15 -9.25 9.02
CA VAL A 199 16.97 -9.39 7.81
C VAL A 199 17.60 -8.06 7.40
N ALA A 200 16.88 -6.95 7.51
CA ALA A 200 17.43 -5.64 7.22
C ALA A 200 18.55 -5.24 8.21
N ALA A 201 18.42 -5.64 9.48
CA ALA A 201 19.42 -5.37 10.50
C ALA A 201 20.77 -6.05 10.21
N ILE A 202 20.78 -7.21 9.53
CA ILE A 202 22.01 -7.90 9.08
C ILE A 202 22.87 -6.98 8.21
N HIS A 203 22.21 -6.16 7.38
CA HIS A 203 22.85 -5.20 6.48
C HIS A 203 23.01 -3.80 7.11
N SER A 204 22.72 -3.63 8.40
CA SER A 204 22.70 -2.33 9.07
C SER A 204 21.71 -1.33 8.45
N TRP A 205 20.65 -1.81 7.84
CA TRP A 205 19.55 -0.97 7.31
C TRP A 205 18.44 -0.84 8.36
N PRO A 206 18.14 0.37 8.84
CA PRO A 206 17.06 0.56 9.81
C PRO A 206 15.71 0.41 9.10
N ILE A 207 14.95 -0.63 9.43
CA ILE A 207 13.56 -0.78 9.01
C ILE A 207 12.63 -0.43 10.18
N ALA A 208 11.75 0.54 9.96
CA ALA A 208 10.71 0.90 10.92
C ALA A 208 9.42 0.15 10.61
N ALA A 209 8.81 -0.51 11.61
CA ALA A 209 7.45 -1.04 11.49
C ALA A 209 6.45 0.08 11.75
N LYS A 210 5.68 0.50 10.74
CA LYS A 210 4.79 1.66 10.83
C LYS A 210 3.33 1.30 10.54
N VAL A 211 2.43 2.16 11.04
CA VAL A 211 1.02 2.15 10.66
C VAL A 211 0.83 3.07 9.46
N ILE A 212 0.16 2.61 8.42
CA ILE A 212 -0.26 3.45 7.30
C ILE A 212 -1.60 4.10 7.68
N PRO A 213 -1.63 5.42 7.88
CA PRO A 213 -2.83 6.10 8.36
C PRO A 213 -3.87 6.32 7.25
N VAL A 214 -3.42 6.55 6.02
CA VAL A 214 -4.26 6.84 4.84
C VAL A 214 -3.68 6.08 3.65
N GLY A 215 -4.56 5.58 2.78
CA GLY A 215 -4.19 4.70 1.69
C GLY A 215 -4.28 3.23 2.09
N ALA A 216 -3.91 2.38 1.17
CA ALA A 216 -3.94 0.94 1.31
C ALA A 216 -2.87 0.33 0.39
N THR A 217 -2.46 -0.88 0.67
CA THR A 217 -1.60 -1.67 -0.22
C THR A 217 -2.24 -3.02 -0.55
N ASP A 218 -1.80 -3.65 -1.62
CA ASP A 218 -2.28 -4.96 -2.02
C ASP A 218 -2.07 -6.05 -0.95
N ALA A 219 -1.12 -5.85 -0.01
CA ALA A 219 -0.91 -6.73 1.14
C ALA A 219 -2.18 -6.86 2.01
N SER A 220 -2.98 -5.79 2.11
CA SER A 220 -4.25 -5.82 2.84
C SER A 220 -5.21 -6.87 2.31
N ALA A 221 -5.26 -7.07 0.99
CA ALA A 221 -6.16 -8.05 0.39
C ALA A 221 -5.85 -9.48 0.84
N PHE A 222 -4.56 -9.79 1.07
CA PHE A 222 -4.08 -11.08 1.56
C PHE A 222 -4.26 -11.20 3.07
N SER A 223 -3.81 -10.21 3.84
CA SER A 223 -3.90 -10.21 5.31
C SER A 223 -5.34 -10.32 5.80
N LEU A 224 -6.30 -9.63 5.17
CA LEU A 224 -7.73 -9.73 5.49
C LEU A 224 -8.35 -11.11 5.18
N ARG A 225 -7.67 -11.94 4.41
CA ARG A 225 -8.06 -13.34 4.12
C ARG A 225 -7.28 -14.37 4.93
N GLY A 226 -6.48 -13.91 5.89
CA GLY A 226 -5.69 -14.76 6.78
C GLY A 226 -4.46 -15.37 6.10
N ILE A 227 -3.97 -14.75 5.03
CA ILE A 227 -2.68 -15.11 4.42
C ILE A 227 -1.62 -14.20 5.02
N PRO A 228 -0.59 -14.75 5.73
CA PRO A 228 0.50 -13.97 6.29
C PRO A 228 1.14 -13.08 5.21
N SER A 229 1.12 -11.76 5.43
CA SER A 229 1.60 -10.82 4.40
C SER A 229 2.11 -9.53 5.02
N ILE A 230 3.03 -8.89 4.31
CA ILE A 230 3.56 -7.56 4.62
C ILE A 230 3.69 -6.73 3.35
N CYS A 231 3.79 -5.41 3.53
CA CYS A 231 4.22 -4.49 2.48
C CYS A 231 5.49 -3.76 2.91
N LEU A 232 6.49 -3.74 2.02
CA LEU A 232 7.69 -2.93 2.12
C LEU A 232 7.46 -1.63 1.35
N LEU A 233 7.79 -0.50 1.99
CA LEU A 233 7.72 0.82 1.41
C LEU A 233 9.06 1.55 1.60
N CYS A 234 9.44 2.36 0.63
CA CYS A 234 10.58 3.27 0.74
C CYS A 234 10.13 4.73 0.55
N GLN A 235 9.00 5.10 1.13
CA GLN A 235 8.41 6.43 1.08
C GLN A 235 8.31 7.03 2.48
N ASP A 236 8.51 8.34 2.59
CA ASP A 236 8.23 9.07 3.83
C ASP A 236 6.72 9.20 4.06
N ILE A 237 6.15 8.26 4.81
CA ILE A 237 4.70 8.26 5.12
C ILE A 237 4.30 9.26 6.21
N SER A 238 5.25 10.05 6.76
CA SER A 238 4.96 11.09 7.75
C SER A 238 4.48 12.40 7.12
N ARG A 239 4.64 12.54 5.81
CA ARG A 239 4.26 13.73 5.02
C ARG A 239 3.82 13.35 3.63
N LEU A 240 3.15 14.28 2.95
CA LEU A 240 2.88 14.14 1.53
C LEU A 240 4.19 14.26 0.73
N VAL A 241 4.54 13.20 0.00
CA VAL A 241 5.66 13.22 -0.95
C VAL A 241 5.26 14.02 -2.18
N PRO A 242 6.07 14.99 -2.66
CA PRO A 242 5.65 15.92 -3.71
C PRO A 242 5.27 15.29 -5.05
N ASN A 243 5.79 14.13 -5.36
CA ASN A 243 5.53 13.40 -6.60
C ASN A 243 4.34 12.41 -6.48
N TYR A 244 3.90 12.06 -5.26
CA TYR A 244 2.85 11.08 -5.02
C TYR A 244 1.54 11.45 -5.74
N HIS A 245 1.07 10.57 -6.63
CA HIS A 245 -0.11 10.73 -7.48
C HIS A 245 -0.11 12.03 -8.29
N THR A 246 1.06 12.43 -8.78
CA THR A 246 1.20 13.62 -9.62
C THR A 246 2.02 13.33 -10.87
N ARG A 247 1.95 14.22 -11.87
CA ARG A 247 2.77 14.14 -13.09
C ARG A 247 4.28 14.20 -12.83
N ASN A 248 4.69 14.49 -11.59
CA ASN A 248 6.08 14.51 -11.17
C ASN A 248 6.57 13.14 -10.68
N ASP A 249 5.71 12.11 -10.70
CA ASP A 249 6.14 10.76 -10.33
C ASP A 249 6.88 10.09 -11.49
N THR A 250 8.09 10.57 -11.74
CA THR A 250 8.98 10.15 -12.82
C THR A 250 10.21 9.44 -12.27
N TYR A 251 10.89 8.69 -13.13
CA TYR A 251 12.02 7.84 -12.74
C TYR A 251 13.23 8.63 -12.19
N GLU A 252 13.36 9.91 -12.53
CA GLU A 252 14.44 10.77 -12.05
C GLU A 252 14.43 10.98 -10.53
N TYR A 253 13.28 10.76 -9.89
CA TYR A 253 13.15 10.84 -8.45
C TYR A 253 13.46 9.54 -7.72
N ILE A 254 13.57 8.41 -8.45
CA ILE A 254 13.86 7.12 -7.84
C ILE A 254 15.36 7.00 -7.57
N ARG A 255 15.72 6.71 -6.33
CA ARG A 255 17.09 6.38 -5.97
C ARG A 255 17.36 4.91 -6.31
N PRO A 256 18.40 4.60 -7.12
CA PRO A 256 18.71 3.21 -7.45
C PRO A 256 18.97 2.33 -6.24
N GLU A 257 19.51 2.92 -5.17
CA GLU A 257 19.76 2.24 -3.90
C GLU A 257 18.48 1.68 -3.28
N SER A 258 17.35 2.39 -3.41
CA SER A 258 16.06 1.91 -2.89
C SER A 258 15.60 0.61 -3.55
N LEU A 259 15.87 0.44 -4.86
CA LEU A 259 15.58 -0.79 -5.59
C LEU A 259 16.46 -1.94 -5.10
N SER A 260 17.77 -1.68 -4.97
CA SER A 260 18.74 -2.68 -4.54
C SER A 260 18.49 -3.16 -3.12
N VAL A 261 18.24 -2.21 -2.19
CA VAL A 261 17.93 -2.52 -0.79
C VAL A 261 16.62 -3.32 -0.69
N SER A 262 15.58 -2.90 -1.39
CA SER A 262 14.30 -3.61 -1.39
C SER A 262 14.42 -5.01 -1.97
N LEU A 263 15.17 -5.19 -3.05
CA LEU A 263 15.44 -6.49 -3.65
C LEU A 263 16.18 -7.41 -2.68
N GLN A 264 17.23 -6.91 -2.02
CA GLN A 264 17.99 -7.72 -1.07
C GLN A 264 17.15 -8.14 0.13
N VAL A 265 16.34 -7.24 0.70
CA VAL A 265 15.42 -7.59 1.79
C VAL A 265 14.43 -8.68 1.36
N VAL A 266 13.91 -8.61 0.15
CA VAL A 266 13.00 -9.64 -0.39
C VAL A 266 13.72 -10.98 -0.54
N ILE A 267 14.94 -11.00 -1.09
CA ILE A 267 15.75 -12.24 -1.23
C ILE A 267 15.99 -12.87 0.13
N ASP A 268 16.46 -12.09 1.11
CA ASP A 268 16.77 -12.60 2.46
C ASP A 268 15.53 -13.09 3.19
N MET A 269 14.39 -12.43 3.00
CA MET A 269 13.12 -12.92 3.54
C MET A 269 12.70 -14.26 2.93
N ILE A 270 12.83 -14.41 1.61
CA ILE A 270 12.51 -15.69 0.94
C ILE A 270 13.46 -16.79 1.44
N GLU A 271 14.74 -16.49 1.54
CA GLU A 271 15.74 -17.43 2.07
C GLU A 271 15.39 -17.85 3.50
N ARG A 272 15.00 -16.91 4.35
CA ARG A 272 14.63 -17.21 5.72
C ARG A 272 13.32 -18.01 5.81
N ILE A 273 12.33 -17.69 4.98
CA ILE A 273 11.10 -18.46 4.87
C ILE A 273 11.40 -19.89 4.38
N ASP A 274 12.30 -20.06 3.42
CA ASP A 274 12.69 -21.37 2.88
C ASP A 274 13.33 -22.29 3.95
N ARG A 275 14.01 -21.69 4.93
CA ARG A 275 14.67 -22.38 6.04
C ARG A 275 13.77 -22.66 7.25
N ILE A 276 12.51 -22.22 7.27
CA ILE A 276 11.60 -22.51 8.39
C ILE A 276 11.36 -24.02 8.42
N ASP A 277 11.82 -24.71 9.46
CA ASP A 277 11.47 -26.10 9.67
C ASP A 277 10.04 -26.21 10.17
N ARG A 278 9.26 -27.12 9.59
CA ARG A 278 7.98 -27.52 10.17
C ARG A 278 8.27 -28.50 11.31
N ASN A 279 8.06 -28.06 12.53
CA ASN A 279 7.90 -28.95 13.66
C ASN A 279 6.62 -29.78 13.53
#